data_b210c97470984616ac6e9d4b76fdf205
#
_entry.id   b210c97470984616ac6e9d4b76fdf205
#
_cell.length_a   1.000
_cell.length_b   1.000
_cell.length_c   1.000
_cell.angle_alpha   90.00
_cell.angle_beta   90.00
_cell.angle_gamma   90.00
#
_symmetry.space_group_name_H-M   'P 1'
#
loop_
_entity.id
_entity.type
_entity.pdbx_description
1 polymer ?
#
loop_
_entity_poly.entity_id
_entity_poly.type
_entity_poly.pdbx_seq_one_letter_code
_entity_poly.pdbx_strand_id
1 'polypeptide(L)'
;MNWQQLQYLKPEKIKQFQNKLLRKFVREQLPYHPFYRDLFKKNKISFSDIKTTDDLKKLPFTTKEDVAPTEKQPKKFQDFILQPNKELIKQYATLNKKIKIIFDKSHLYYEYKPVHIHFTTGRTANATPVLYTAYDLQKLEESGKRMFGVLNVSNNELVINAFPYSPHLAFWQTFYAIKAINLLSLHTGGGKILGTDRIIKAIESMKATALVGMPGYLYHLIRTAKEHKSNFSNLNLIIFGGERVPPGLREKIKELLASIGSKNSRVLSTYAFTEGKAGWVECKEESGYHLYPDFEFIEIVDKNGERVDKGEKGEIVYTSLDWRGSVFLRYKTGDITKGLHYEKCSCGRTLPRIDGVIERSSEYKEFRLTKIKGSFVNLNALFPIMMSHKDIEEWQIEIRKKNNDPYEIDELIIYVAPKKKANFEKLKSELKNKIITETEVTPEIVKVELKELLKRLGMESELKEKRIVDNREKI
;
A
#
# COMPACT_ATOMS: atom_id res chain seq x y z
N MET A 1 -7.47 -18.28 19.96
CA MET A 1 -6.23 -18.75 19.31
C MET A 1 -5.29 -17.56 19.27
N ASN A 2 -4.04 -17.73 19.64
CA ASN A 2 -3.06 -16.64 19.56
C ASN A 2 -2.31 -16.65 18.22
N TRP A 3 -1.66 -15.53 17.91
CA TRP A 3 -0.91 -15.36 16.66
C TRP A 3 0.22 -16.39 16.50
N GLN A 4 0.91 -16.75 17.58
CA GLN A 4 2.03 -17.69 17.54
C GLN A 4 1.62 -19.08 17.01
N GLN A 5 0.39 -19.49 17.30
CA GLN A 5 -0.17 -20.75 16.80
C GLN A 5 -0.75 -20.59 15.38
N LEU A 6 -1.48 -19.47 15.14
CA LEU A 6 -2.19 -19.23 13.90
C LEU A 6 -1.28 -19.29 12.66
N GLN A 7 -0.06 -18.73 12.78
CA GLN A 7 0.86 -18.61 11.67
C GLN A 7 1.45 -19.93 11.15
N TYR A 8 1.20 -21.05 11.85
CA TYR A 8 1.68 -22.39 11.49
C TYR A 8 0.55 -23.43 11.32
N LEU A 9 -0.70 -23.00 11.31
CA LEU A 9 -1.82 -23.92 11.10
C LEU A 9 -1.92 -24.38 9.64
N LYS A 10 -2.44 -25.59 9.46
CA LYS A 10 -2.80 -26.06 8.10
C LYS A 10 -3.85 -25.16 7.47
N PRO A 11 -3.84 -24.95 6.15
CA PRO A 11 -4.77 -24.04 5.44
C PRO A 11 -6.25 -24.33 5.76
N GLU A 12 -6.64 -25.62 5.88
CA GLU A 12 -8.01 -26.01 6.20
C GLU A 12 -8.44 -25.52 7.60
N LYS A 13 -7.52 -25.55 8.58
CA LYS A 13 -7.76 -25.02 9.92
C LYS A 13 -7.84 -23.50 9.94
N ILE A 14 -7.05 -22.83 9.12
CA ILE A 14 -7.14 -21.37 8.93
C ILE A 14 -8.51 -21.03 8.35
N LYS A 15 -8.97 -21.71 7.29
CA LYS A 15 -10.30 -21.50 6.69
C LYS A 15 -11.43 -21.74 7.69
N GLN A 16 -11.35 -22.83 8.48
CA GLN A 16 -12.33 -23.09 9.55
C GLN A 16 -12.36 -21.97 10.60
N PHE A 17 -11.21 -21.45 10.96
CA PHE A 17 -11.07 -20.36 11.92
C PHE A 17 -11.64 -19.04 11.35
N GLN A 18 -11.33 -18.69 10.11
CA GLN A 18 -11.92 -17.54 9.42
C GLN A 18 -13.44 -17.64 9.33
N ASN A 19 -13.99 -18.82 9.00
CA ASN A 19 -15.43 -19.05 8.98
C ASN A 19 -16.08 -18.82 10.36
N LYS A 20 -15.42 -19.24 11.44
CA LYS A 20 -15.89 -18.98 12.81
C LYS A 20 -15.88 -17.48 13.13
N LEU A 21 -14.82 -16.77 12.77
CA LEU A 21 -14.70 -15.33 13.00
C LEU A 21 -15.71 -14.54 12.17
N LEU A 22 -15.87 -14.88 10.91
CA LEU A 22 -16.85 -14.24 10.02
C LEU A 22 -18.28 -14.37 10.59
N ARG A 23 -18.68 -15.60 10.97
CA ARG A 23 -20.02 -15.81 11.60
C ARG A 23 -20.21 -14.96 12.85
N LYS A 24 -19.18 -14.90 13.72
CA LYS A 24 -19.22 -14.09 14.92
C LYS A 24 -19.35 -12.60 14.56
N PHE A 25 -18.54 -12.13 13.65
CA PHE A 25 -18.50 -10.74 13.21
C PHE A 25 -19.85 -10.31 12.58
N VAL A 26 -20.37 -11.10 11.66
CA VAL A 26 -21.64 -10.85 10.98
C VAL A 26 -22.81 -10.83 11.96
N ARG A 27 -22.82 -11.73 12.96
CA ARG A 27 -23.88 -11.79 13.96
C ARG A 27 -23.80 -10.68 15.01
N GLU A 28 -22.59 -10.32 15.49
CA GLU A 28 -22.41 -9.51 16.69
C GLU A 28 -22.01 -8.06 16.40
N GLN A 29 -21.47 -7.79 15.23
CA GLN A 29 -20.94 -6.46 14.86
C GLN A 29 -21.68 -5.83 13.68
N LEU A 30 -21.91 -6.62 12.62
CA LEU A 30 -22.48 -6.11 11.39
C LEU A 30 -23.89 -5.49 11.56
N PRO A 31 -24.76 -5.94 12.50
CA PRO A 31 -26.03 -5.26 12.78
C PRO A 31 -25.88 -3.80 13.22
N TYR A 32 -24.70 -3.39 13.70
CA TYR A 32 -24.42 -1.98 14.06
C TYR A 32 -23.99 -1.13 12.87
N HIS A 33 -23.80 -1.72 11.68
CA HIS A 33 -23.29 -1.06 10.50
C HIS A 33 -24.43 -0.54 9.60
N PRO A 34 -24.66 0.79 9.48
CA PRO A 34 -25.81 1.33 8.73
C PRO A 34 -25.83 0.84 7.28
N PHE A 35 -24.74 1.05 6.53
CA PHE A 35 -24.67 0.67 5.11
C PHE A 35 -24.97 -0.82 4.87
N TYR A 36 -24.37 -1.74 5.65
CA TYR A 36 -24.61 -3.17 5.43
C TYR A 36 -26.01 -3.63 5.91
N ARG A 37 -26.60 -3.02 6.93
CA ARG A 37 -28.02 -3.30 7.26
C ARG A 37 -28.92 -3.03 6.06
N ASP A 38 -28.75 -1.88 5.43
CA ASP A 38 -29.54 -1.49 4.26
C ASP A 38 -29.25 -2.36 3.06
N LEU A 39 -27.97 -2.68 2.82
CA LEU A 39 -27.54 -3.59 1.76
C LEU A 39 -28.17 -4.98 1.90
N PHE A 40 -28.12 -5.57 3.09
CA PHE A 40 -28.70 -6.89 3.38
C PHE A 40 -30.22 -6.87 3.17
N LYS A 41 -30.91 -5.84 3.69
CA LYS A 41 -32.37 -5.68 3.51
C LYS A 41 -32.73 -5.54 2.02
N LYS A 42 -32.02 -4.68 1.28
CA LYS A 42 -32.26 -4.43 -0.15
C LYS A 42 -32.10 -5.71 -0.98
N ASN A 43 -31.10 -6.52 -0.65
CA ASN A 43 -30.82 -7.77 -1.36
C ASN A 43 -31.57 -8.99 -0.79
N LYS A 44 -32.46 -8.81 0.20
CA LYS A 44 -33.21 -9.89 0.87
C LYS A 44 -32.30 -10.97 1.45
N ILE A 45 -31.13 -10.61 1.96
CA ILE A 45 -30.15 -11.48 2.60
C ILE A 45 -30.27 -11.31 4.11
N SER A 46 -30.30 -12.43 4.85
CA SER A 46 -30.23 -12.41 6.31
C SER A 46 -28.76 -12.49 6.78
N PHE A 47 -28.44 -11.92 7.94
CA PHE A 47 -27.15 -12.13 8.58
C PHE A 47 -26.84 -13.62 8.85
N SER A 48 -27.89 -14.44 9.03
CA SER A 48 -27.76 -15.90 9.21
C SER A 48 -27.35 -16.65 7.94
N ASP A 49 -27.48 -16.04 6.77
CA ASP A 49 -27.13 -16.67 5.48
C ASP A 49 -25.62 -16.64 5.20
N ILE A 50 -24.87 -15.83 5.96
CA ILE A 50 -23.41 -15.72 5.85
C ILE A 50 -22.77 -16.55 6.96
N LYS A 51 -22.45 -17.80 6.66
CA LYS A 51 -21.86 -18.78 7.60
C LYS A 51 -20.39 -19.07 7.35
N THR A 52 -19.96 -18.92 6.09
CA THR A 52 -18.61 -19.23 5.64
C THR A 52 -18.07 -18.11 4.74
N THR A 53 -16.79 -18.08 4.53
CA THR A 53 -16.16 -17.15 3.58
C THR A 53 -16.64 -17.37 2.15
N ASP A 54 -17.13 -18.56 1.83
CA ASP A 54 -17.70 -18.86 0.51
C ASP A 54 -19.11 -18.24 0.34
N ASP A 55 -19.83 -17.96 1.42
CA ASP A 55 -21.11 -17.27 1.37
C ASP A 55 -20.99 -15.77 1.07
N LEU A 56 -19.77 -15.19 1.21
CA LEU A 56 -19.55 -13.79 0.89
C LEU A 56 -19.92 -13.44 -0.55
N LYS A 57 -19.84 -14.40 -1.49
CA LYS A 57 -20.29 -14.19 -2.87
C LYS A 57 -21.76 -13.80 -3.03
N LYS A 58 -22.59 -14.05 -2.02
CA LYS A 58 -23.99 -13.61 -1.98
C LYS A 58 -24.13 -12.09 -1.82
N LEU A 59 -23.09 -11.43 -1.29
CA LEU A 59 -23.05 -9.98 -1.09
C LEU A 59 -22.51 -9.31 -2.35
N PRO A 60 -23.10 -8.20 -2.80
CA PRO A 60 -22.47 -7.36 -3.81
C PRO A 60 -21.14 -6.79 -3.31
N PHE A 61 -20.30 -6.34 -4.24
CA PHE A 61 -19.07 -5.67 -3.89
C PHE A 61 -19.35 -4.30 -3.28
N THR A 62 -18.51 -3.91 -2.35
CA THR A 62 -18.38 -2.53 -1.90
C THR A 62 -17.26 -1.87 -2.69
N THR A 63 -17.48 -0.65 -3.16
CA THR A 63 -16.52 0.08 -3.96
C THR A 63 -16.13 1.40 -3.30
N LYS A 64 -15.12 2.07 -3.84
CA LYS A 64 -14.72 3.40 -3.35
C LYS A 64 -15.86 4.42 -3.47
N GLU A 65 -16.65 4.33 -4.52
CA GLU A 65 -17.79 5.20 -4.78
C GLU A 65 -18.88 5.06 -3.69
N ASP A 66 -19.01 3.88 -3.06
CA ASP A 66 -19.93 3.66 -1.96
C ASP A 66 -19.51 4.39 -0.68
N VAL A 67 -18.22 4.64 -0.50
CA VAL A 67 -17.64 5.17 0.74
C VAL A 67 -17.26 6.64 0.63
N ALA A 68 -16.71 7.04 -0.53
CA ALA A 68 -16.13 8.35 -0.72
C ALA A 68 -17.17 9.48 -0.53
N PRO A 69 -16.81 10.55 0.21
CA PRO A 69 -17.62 11.74 0.30
C PRO A 69 -17.95 12.33 -1.06
N THR A 70 -19.14 12.83 -1.24
CA THR A 70 -19.58 13.60 -2.42
C THR A 70 -20.13 14.95 -1.97
N GLU A 71 -20.27 15.90 -2.91
CA GLU A 71 -20.89 17.20 -2.60
C GLU A 71 -22.30 17.04 -2.01
N LYS A 72 -23.08 16.09 -2.54
CA LYS A 72 -24.44 15.80 -2.05
C LYS A 72 -24.46 15.01 -0.74
N GLN A 73 -23.43 14.23 -0.46
CA GLN A 73 -23.31 13.37 0.71
C GLN A 73 -21.91 13.46 1.35
N PRO A 74 -21.56 14.62 1.94
CA PRO A 74 -20.21 14.86 2.47
C PRO A 74 -19.85 13.96 3.66
N LYS A 75 -20.83 13.36 4.32
CA LYS A 75 -20.67 12.47 5.47
C LYS A 75 -20.93 10.99 5.16
N LYS A 76 -20.97 10.60 3.88
CA LYS A 76 -21.28 9.22 3.43
C LYS A 76 -20.40 8.16 4.10
N PHE A 77 -19.12 8.45 4.33
CA PHE A 77 -18.19 7.57 5.03
C PHE A 77 -18.62 7.19 6.44
N GLN A 78 -19.52 7.98 7.08
CA GLN A 78 -20.01 7.66 8.43
C GLN A 78 -20.93 6.43 8.43
N ASP A 79 -21.56 6.08 7.32
CA ASP A 79 -22.37 4.88 7.19
C ASP A 79 -21.53 3.59 7.24
N PHE A 80 -20.21 3.73 7.09
CA PHE A 80 -19.24 2.64 7.18
C PHE A 80 -18.64 2.43 8.58
N ILE A 81 -19.16 3.13 9.60
CA ILE A 81 -18.74 2.99 11.00
C ILE A 81 -19.79 2.18 11.75
N LEU A 82 -19.34 1.31 12.67
CA LEU A 82 -20.25 0.63 13.57
C LEU A 82 -20.90 1.63 14.55
N GLN A 83 -22.23 1.71 14.53
CA GLN A 83 -23.03 2.67 15.30
C GLN A 83 -24.05 1.93 16.19
N PRO A 84 -23.62 1.30 17.31
CA PRO A 84 -24.55 0.68 18.24
C PRO A 84 -25.41 1.72 18.94
N ASN A 85 -26.72 1.48 18.98
CA ASN A 85 -27.67 2.22 19.81
C ASN A 85 -28.30 1.28 20.84
N LYS A 86 -29.14 1.82 21.75
CA LYS A 86 -29.75 1.03 22.82
C LYS A 86 -30.56 -0.16 22.31
N GLU A 87 -31.32 0.04 21.22
CA GLU A 87 -32.21 -0.99 20.64
C GLU A 87 -31.38 -2.10 19.98
N LEU A 88 -30.39 -1.73 19.16
CA LEU A 88 -29.51 -2.67 18.51
C LEU A 88 -28.65 -3.46 19.53
N ILE A 89 -28.20 -2.81 20.61
CA ILE A 89 -27.49 -3.49 21.70
C ILE A 89 -28.41 -4.50 22.38
N LYS A 90 -29.68 -4.09 22.69
CA LYS A 90 -30.67 -4.99 23.30
C LYS A 90 -30.90 -6.22 22.41
N GLN A 91 -30.98 -6.04 21.10
CA GLN A 91 -31.29 -7.11 20.15
C GLN A 91 -30.09 -8.02 19.86
N TYR A 92 -28.90 -7.46 19.57
CA TYR A 92 -27.78 -8.19 18.97
C TYR A 92 -26.58 -8.40 19.90
N ALA A 93 -26.42 -7.65 20.99
CA ALA A 93 -25.30 -7.86 21.89
C ALA A 93 -25.43 -9.16 22.69
N THR A 94 -24.30 -9.86 22.87
CA THR A 94 -24.23 -11.02 23.75
C THR A 94 -24.51 -10.62 25.22
N LEU A 95 -24.98 -11.58 26.04
CA LEU A 95 -25.26 -11.32 27.46
C LEU A 95 -24.04 -10.71 28.17
N ASN A 96 -22.87 -11.30 27.98
CA ASN A 96 -21.63 -10.79 28.56
C ASN A 96 -21.33 -9.35 28.14
N LYS A 97 -21.61 -8.97 26.90
CA LYS A 97 -21.43 -7.60 26.42
C LYS A 97 -22.43 -6.64 27.04
N LYS A 98 -23.69 -7.04 27.16
CA LYS A 98 -24.74 -6.26 27.85
C LYS A 98 -24.33 -5.99 29.31
N ILE A 99 -23.90 -7.01 30.03
CA ILE A 99 -23.43 -6.89 31.41
C ILE A 99 -22.29 -5.89 31.51
N LYS A 100 -21.24 -6.05 30.70
CA LYS A 100 -20.08 -5.13 30.69
C LYS A 100 -20.51 -3.67 30.45
N ILE A 101 -21.41 -3.42 29.50
CA ILE A 101 -21.88 -2.07 29.18
C ILE A 101 -22.71 -1.46 30.32
N ILE A 102 -23.48 -2.28 31.06
CA ILE A 102 -24.26 -1.83 32.22
C ILE A 102 -23.31 -1.38 33.34
N PHE A 103 -22.28 -2.16 33.65
CA PHE A 103 -21.32 -1.84 34.69
C PHE A 103 -20.36 -0.71 34.30
N ASP A 104 -19.93 -0.67 33.03
CA ASP A 104 -19.01 0.36 32.56
C ASP A 104 -19.23 0.71 31.09
N LYS A 105 -19.77 1.90 30.86
CA LYS A 105 -20.00 2.45 29.51
C LYS A 105 -18.70 2.74 28.74
N SER A 106 -17.55 2.78 29.40
CA SER A 106 -16.26 3.00 28.73
C SER A 106 -15.96 1.94 27.68
N HIS A 107 -16.48 0.69 27.85
CA HIS A 107 -16.41 -0.36 26.84
C HIS A 107 -17.05 0.01 25.50
N LEU A 108 -18.13 0.79 25.50
CA LEU A 108 -18.74 1.30 24.25
C LEU A 108 -17.84 2.31 23.58
N TYR A 109 -17.27 3.23 24.35
CA TYR A 109 -16.36 4.23 23.80
C TYR A 109 -15.10 3.60 23.24
N TYR A 110 -14.51 2.64 23.95
CA TYR A 110 -13.34 1.91 23.51
C TYR A 110 -13.58 1.20 22.17
N GLU A 111 -14.69 0.47 22.04
CA GLU A 111 -14.98 -0.30 20.82
C GLU A 111 -15.52 0.55 19.66
N TYR A 112 -16.31 1.59 19.93
CA TYR A 112 -17.15 2.21 18.86
C TYR A 112 -16.99 3.72 18.70
N LYS A 113 -16.35 4.42 19.62
CA LYS A 113 -16.10 5.86 19.46
C LYS A 113 -14.87 6.07 18.58
N PRO A 114 -14.98 6.69 17.39
CA PRO A 114 -13.83 7.06 16.59
C PRO A 114 -12.93 8.05 17.34
N VAL A 115 -11.63 7.78 17.34
CA VAL A 115 -10.60 8.59 18.01
C VAL A 115 -9.43 8.97 17.10
N HIS A 116 -9.36 8.34 15.90
CA HIS A 116 -8.29 8.62 14.94
C HIS A 116 -8.81 8.45 13.51
N ILE A 117 -8.18 9.13 12.55
CA ILE A 117 -8.60 9.13 11.15
C ILE A 117 -7.38 9.08 10.23
N HIS A 118 -7.45 8.23 9.20
CA HIS A 118 -6.57 8.28 8.05
C HIS A 118 -7.36 8.63 6.80
N PHE A 119 -6.66 9.19 5.81
CA PHE A 119 -7.23 9.45 4.49
C PHE A 119 -6.57 8.59 3.44
N THR A 120 -7.35 8.16 2.46
CA THR A 120 -6.78 7.54 1.27
C THR A 120 -5.96 8.56 0.48
N THR A 121 -4.90 8.12 -0.19
CA THR A 121 -4.06 8.97 -1.05
C THR A 121 -4.71 9.22 -2.42
N GLY A 122 -6.04 9.40 -2.48
CA GLY A 122 -6.77 9.53 -3.74
C GLY A 122 -6.27 10.67 -4.61
N ARG A 123 -5.91 10.38 -5.85
CA ARG A 123 -5.74 11.38 -6.93
C ARG A 123 -7.08 12.00 -7.38
N THR A 124 -8.20 11.42 -6.96
CA THR A 124 -9.55 11.95 -7.17
C THR A 124 -9.85 13.02 -6.11
N ALA A 125 -10.59 14.04 -6.47
CA ALA A 125 -10.85 15.25 -5.69
C ALA A 125 -11.29 15.06 -4.23
N ASN A 126 -11.73 13.86 -3.82
CA ASN A 126 -12.19 13.56 -2.48
C ASN A 126 -11.43 12.38 -1.86
N ALA A 127 -10.48 12.68 -0.97
CA ALA A 127 -9.85 11.68 -0.11
C ALA A 127 -10.90 11.03 0.79
N THR A 128 -10.93 9.69 0.82
CA THR A 128 -11.89 8.96 1.66
C THR A 128 -11.35 8.84 3.08
N PRO A 129 -12.09 9.32 4.09
CA PRO A 129 -11.70 9.15 5.49
C PRO A 129 -11.98 7.71 5.97
N VAL A 130 -11.02 7.13 6.66
CA VAL A 130 -11.11 5.83 7.35
C VAL A 130 -10.90 6.05 8.83
N LEU A 131 -11.89 5.69 9.64
CA LEU A 131 -11.92 5.99 11.06
C LEU A 131 -11.47 4.78 11.89
N TYR A 132 -10.79 5.09 12.98
CA TYR A 132 -10.28 4.13 13.96
C TYR A 132 -10.83 4.43 15.33
N THR A 133 -11.24 3.39 16.05
CA THR A 133 -11.54 3.45 17.48
C THR A 133 -10.30 3.16 18.31
N ALA A 134 -10.38 3.27 19.63
CA ALA A 134 -9.29 2.85 20.50
C ALA A 134 -8.99 1.34 20.36
N TYR A 135 -10.02 0.52 20.15
CA TYR A 135 -9.88 -0.90 19.82
C TYR A 135 -9.08 -1.10 18.52
N ASP A 136 -9.40 -0.32 17.48
CA ASP A 136 -8.70 -0.42 16.19
C ASP A 136 -7.22 0.00 16.29
N LEU A 137 -6.90 1.00 17.10
CA LEU A 137 -5.50 1.42 17.32
C LEU A 137 -4.69 0.30 18.01
N GLN A 138 -5.30 -0.42 18.97
CA GLN A 138 -4.66 -1.58 19.56
C GLN A 138 -4.46 -2.72 18.54
N LYS A 139 -5.41 -2.91 17.61
CA LYS A 139 -5.25 -3.86 16.49
C LYS A 139 -4.18 -3.41 15.51
N LEU A 140 -4.03 -2.11 15.27
CA LEU A 140 -2.96 -1.55 14.45
C LEU A 140 -1.58 -1.82 15.07
N GLU A 141 -1.44 -1.68 16.38
CA GLU A 141 -0.22 -2.09 17.12
C GLU A 141 0.06 -3.59 16.97
N GLU A 142 -0.97 -4.43 17.13
CA GLU A 142 -0.81 -5.89 16.97
C GLU A 142 -0.42 -6.26 15.54
N SER A 143 -1.01 -5.62 14.51
CA SER A 143 -0.59 -5.84 13.12
C SER A 143 0.87 -5.44 12.90
N GLY A 144 1.30 -4.33 13.50
CA GLY A 144 2.69 -3.87 13.46
C GLY A 144 3.66 -4.87 14.12
N LYS A 145 3.30 -5.41 15.28
CA LYS A 145 4.07 -6.46 15.93
C LYS A 145 4.22 -7.70 15.04
N ARG A 146 3.16 -8.08 14.33
CA ARG A 146 3.17 -9.19 13.37
C ARG A 146 4.05 -8.90 12.17
N MET A 147 3.98 -7.68 11.62
CA MET A 147 4.86 -7.23 10.54
C MET A 147 6.32 -7.43 10.91
N PHE A 148 6.74 -6.91 12.04
CA PHE A 148 8.13 -7.05 12.49
C PHE A 148 8.51 -8.49 12.82
N GLY A 149 7.57 -9.29 13.32
CA GLY A 149 7.78 -10.73 13.50
C GLY A 149 7.98 -11.48 12.16
N VAL A 150 7.26 -11.10 11.11
CA VAL A 150 7.45 -11.67 9.76
C VAL A 150 8.76 -11.20 9.14
N LEU A 151 9.09 -9.91 9.27
CA LEU A 151 10.34 -9.30 8.81
C LEU A 151 11.58 -9.80 9.59
N ASN A 152 11.36 -10.52 10.69
CA ASN A 152 12.41 -10.95 11.62
C ASN A 152 13.28 -9.77 12.09
N VAL A 153 12.60 -8.70 12.58
CA VAL A 153 13.24 -7.52 13.17
C VAL A 153 13.62 -7.85 14.63
N SER A 154 14.87 -7.61 15.00
CA SER A 154 15.34 -7.84 16.36
C SER A 154 14.99 -6.68 17.30
N ASN A 155 14.98 -6.92 18.62
CA ASN A 155 14.71 -5.89 19.61
C ASN A 155 15.86 -4.86 19.76
N ASN A 156 16.99 -5.10 19.08
CA ASN A 156 18.17 -4.22 19.13
C ASN A 156 18.25 -3.29 17.92
N GLU A 157 17.25 -3.31 17.03
CA GLU A 157 17.25 -2.44 15.86
C GLU A 157 16.99 -0.98 16.26
N LEU A 158 17.68 -0.07 15.57
CA LEU A 158 17.38 1.37 15.56
C LEU A 158 16.76 1.71 14.21
N VAL A 159 15.49 2.15 14.23
CA VAL A 159 14.70 2.35 13.04
C VAL A 159 14.59 3.83 12.69
N ILE A 160 14.95 4.20 11.47
CA ILE A 160 14.61 5.51 10.89
C ILE A 160 13.33 5.37 10.08
N ASN A 161 12.26 6.02 10.55
CA ASN A 161 11.01 6.14 9.80
C ASN A 161 11.07 7.39 8.92
N ALA A 162 11.32 7.20 7.64
CA ALA A 162 11.42 8.26 6.63
C ALA A 162 10.12 8.49 5.85
N PHE A 163 8.99 7.93 6.28
CA PHE A 163 7.69 8.32 5.73
C PHE A 163 7.35 9.76 6.09
N PRO A 164 6.69 10.50 5.19
CA PRO A 164 6.24 11.86 5.48
C PRO A 164 5.18 11.88 6.59
N TYR A 165 5.19 12.93 7.41
CA TYR A 165 4.09 13.25 8.31
C TYR A 165 2.84 13.56 7.51
N SER A 166 1.91 12.64 7.49
CA SER A 166 0.65 12.79 6.76
C SER A 166 -0.43 11.92 7.42
N PRO A 167 -1.72 12.23 7.21
CA PRO A 167 -2.80 11.43 7.74
C PRO A 167 -3.02 10.15 6.90
N HIS A 168 -1.92 9.47 6.52
CA HIS A 168 -1.94 8.24 5.74
C HIS A 168 -1.39 7.06 6.55
N LEU A 169 -1.86 5.85 6.25
CA LEU A 169 -1.56 4.65 7.01
C LEU A 169 -0.05 4.38 7.14
N ALA A 170 0.76 4.61 6.10
CA ALA A 170 2.16 4.19 6.07
C ALA A 170 3.00 4.72 7.24
N PHE A 171 2.93 6.04 7.54
CA PHE A 171 3.64 6.63 8.68
C PHE A 171 3.15 6.04 10.01
N TRP A 172 1.84 5.99 10.20
CA TRP A 172 1.23 5.55 11.47
C TRP A 172 1.38 4.05 11.70
N GLN A 173 1.24 3.22 10.66
CA GLN A 173 1.51 1.78 10.77
C GLN A 173 2.95 1.53 11.23
N THR A 174 3.92 2.24 10.66
CA THR A 174 5.33 2.14 11.06
C THR A 174 5.54 2.61 12.50
N PHE A 175 4.94 3.74 12.89
CA PHE A 175 4.99 4.25 14.26
C PHE A 175 4.45 3.24 15.27
N TYR A 176 3.24 2.71 15.03
CA TYR A 176 2.61 1.74 15.93
C TYR A 176 3.36 0.39 15.93
N ALA A 177 3.95 -0.02 14.81
CA ALA A 177 4.76 -1.22 14.73
C ALA A 177 6.02 -1.13 15.62
N ILE A 178 6.73 -0.01 15.52
CA ILE A 178 7.92 0.28 16.32
C ILE A 178 7.57 0.34 17.81
N LYS A 179 6.50 1.07 18.15
CA LYS A 179 6.00 1.18 19.53
C LYS A 179 5.64 -0.19 20.11
N ALA A 180 4.98 -1.05 19.33
CA ALA A 180 4.47 -2.34 19.78
C ALA A 180 5.55 -3.35 20.23
N ILE A 181 6.80 -3.15 19.79
CA ILE A 181 7.94 -3.99 20.16
C ILE A 181 9.07 -3.19 20.87
N ASN A 182 8.75 -1.96 21.31
CA ASN A 182 9.62 -1.09 22.09
C ASN A 182 10.99 -0.82 21.43
N LEU A 183 11.03 -0.56 20.11
CA LEU A 183 12.27 -0.22 19.43
C LEU A 183 12.62 1.26 19.58
N LEU A 184 13.92 1.55 19.63
CA LEU A 184 14.42 2.90 19.47
C LEU A 184 14.20 3.37 18.03
N SER A 185 13.68 4.58 17.85
CA SER A 185 13.39 5.08 16.50
C SER A 185 13.48 6.59 16.40
N LEU A 186 13.77 7.07 15.19
CA LEU A 186 13.63 8.44 14.80
C LEU A 186 12.57 8.56 13.70
N HIS A 187 11.54 9.35 13.94
CA HIS A 187 10.49 9.66 12.98
C HIS A 187 10.82 11.00 12.32
N THR A 188 11.25 10.99 11.06
CA THR A 188 11.83 12.16 10.39
C THR A 188 10.80 13.05 9.69
N GLY A 189 9.62 12.52 9.40
CA GLY A 189 8.63 13.20 8.54
C GLY A 189 9.05 13.31 7.08
N GLY A 190 10.09 12.55 6.68
CA GLY A 190 10.63 12.53 5.32
C GLY A 190 11.50 13.75 4.98
N GLY A 191 11.97 13.81 3.75
CA GLY A 191 12.84 14.88 3.26
C GLY A 191 12.23 16.27 3.34
N LYS A 192 10.91 16.37 3.21
CA LYS A 192 10.18 17.64 3.29
C LYS A 192 10.25 18.31 4.67
N ILE A 193 10.30 17.52 5.75
CA ILE A 193 10.29 18.06 7.13
C ILE A 193 11.71 18.18 7.68
N LEU A 194 12.45 17.09 7.75
CA LEU A 194 13.79 17.10 8.34
C LEU A 194 14.88 17.50 7.34
N GLY A 195 14.66 17.24 6.05
CA GLY A 195 15.66 17.39 4.98
C GLY A 195 16.54 16.15 4.82
N THR A 196 16.83 15.78 3.56
CA THR A 196 17.56 14.55 3.23
C THR A 196 18.94 14.49 3.89
N ASP A 197 19.70 15.61 3.87
CA ASP A 197 21.03 15.66 4.48
C ASP A 197 21.03 15.43 5.99
N ARG A 198 20.01 15.93 6.70
CA ARG A 198 19.88 15.71 8.14
C ARG A 198 19.49 14.27 8.45
N ILE A 199 18.66 13.65 7.60
CA ILE A 199 18.32 12.24 7.73
C ILE A 199 19.56 11.36 7.51
N ILE A 200 20.38 11.65 6.50
CA ILE A 200 21.65 10.96 6.23
C ILE A 200 22.57 11.05 7.45
N LYS A 201 22.77 12.26 8.01
CA LYS A 201 23.58 12.48 9.21
C LYS A 201 23.02 11.72 10.41
N ALA A 202 21.69 11.65 10.57
CA ALA A 202 21.07 10.90 11.66
C ALA A 202 21.33 9.39 11.52
N ILE A 203 21.16 8.81 10.30
CA ILE A 203 21.45 7.39 10.04
C ILE A 203 22.89 7.06 10.44
N GLU A 204 23.84 7.88 10.03
CA GLU A 204 25.26 7.67 10.28
C GLU A 204 25.62 7.84 11.76
N SER A 205 25.26 8.98 12.37
CA SER A 205 25.63 9.32 13.74
C SER A 205 24.96 8.44 14.80
N MET A 206 23.70 8.05 14.56
CA MET A 206 22.95 7.13 15.45
C MET A 206 23.26 5.68 15.16
N LYS A 207 24.01 5.36 14.10
CA LYS A 207 24.30 3.97 13.67
C LYS A 207 23.00 3.19 13.43
N ALA A 208 22.05 3.82 12.70
CA ALA A 208 20.76 3.21 12.42
C ALA A 208 20.93 1.86 11.70
N THR A 209 20.09 0.89 12.06
CA THR A 209 20.16 -0.48 11.53
C THR A 209 19.04 -0.77 10.54
N ALA A 210 17.91 -0.05 10.64
CA ALA A 210 16.78 -0.20 9.73
C ALA A 210 16.28 1.15 9.22
N LEU A 211 15.89 1.21 7.94
CA LEU A 211 15.35 2.39 7.27
C LEU A 211 14.05 2.03 6.56
N VAL A 212 12.97 2.77 6.87
CA VAL A 212 11.64 2.53 6.35
C VAL A 212 11.13 3.74 5.59
N GLY A 213 10.59 3.56 4.39
CA GLY A 213 10.06 4.68 3.62
C GLY A 213 9.57 4.31 2.22
N MET A 214 9.24 5.32 1.42
CA MET A 214 8.82 5.13 0.04
C MET A 214 10.01 4.75 -0.87
N PRO A 215 9.82 3.81 -1.83
CA PRO A 215 10.89 3.30 -2.67
C PRO A 215 11.73 4.38 -3.36
N GLY A 216 11.08 5.33 -4.05
CA GLY A 216 11.77 6.40 -4.76
C GLY A 216 12.54 7.33 -3.83
N TYR A 217 11.94 7.70 -2.69
CA TYR A 217 12.60 8.56 -1.72
C TYR A 217 13.83 7.87 -1.07
N LEU A 218 13.72 6.60 -0.70
CA LEU A 218 14.84 5.87 -0.13
C LEU A 218 15.98 5.68 -1.13
N TYR A 219 15.65 5.48 -2.40
CA TYR A 219 16.67 5.46 -3.46
C TYR A 219 17.41 6.81 -3.55
N HIS A 220 16.68 7.93 -3.60
CA HIS A 220 17.25 9.26 -3.58
C HIS A 220 18.16 9.49 -2.36
N LEU A 221 17.68 9.17 -1.15
CA LEU A 221 18.41 9.34 0.10
C LEU A 221 19.73 8.55 0.11
N ILE A 222 19.69 7.26 -0.27
CA ILE A 222 20.89 6.39 -0.27
C ILE A 222 21.88 6.83 -1.35
N ARG A 223 21.40 7.29 -2.50
CA ARG A 223 22.26 7.84 -3.54
C ARG A 223 22.95 9.13 -3.07
N THR A 224 22.20 10.06 -2.44
CA THR A 224 22.77 11.28 -1.86
C THR A 224 23.80 10.95 -0.77
N ALA A 225 23.53 9.94 0.07
CA ALA A 225 24.50 9.46 1.06
C ALA A 225 25.82 8.98 0.40
N LYS A 226 25.74 8.29 -0.74
CA LYS A 226 26.93 7.90 -1.51
C LYS A 226 27.69 9.12 -2.04
N GLU A 227 27.01 10.14 -2.55
CA GLU A 227 27.63 11.39 -3.02
C GLU A 227 28.37 12.11 -1.88
N HIS A 228 27.81 12.07 -0.66
CA HIS A 228 28.41 12.63 0.56
C HIS A 228 29.52 11.72 1.15
N LYS A 229 29.76 10.53 0.57
CA LYS A 229 30.71 9.53 1.10
C LYS A 229 30.36 9.10 2.54
N SER A 230 29.08 9.06 2.88
CA SER A 230 28.59 8.64 4.19
C SER A 230 28.85 7.15 4.43
N ASN A 231 28.88 6.76 5.70
CA ASN A 231 29.11 5.39 6.13
C ASN A 231 27.82 4.78 6.72
N PHE A 232 27.19 3.87 5.98
CA PHE A 232 25.97 3.17 6.38
C PHE A 232 26.24 1.70 6.78
N SER A 233 27.43 1.38 7.28
CA SER A 233 27.85 0.00 7.60
C SER A 233 26.94 -0.72 8.62
N ASN A 234 26.20 0.02 9.46
CA ASN A 234 25.25 -0.56 10.40
C ASN A 234 23.88 -0.84 9.79
N LEU A 235 23.53 -0.22 8.66
CA LEU A 235 22.22 -0.34 8.04
C LEU A 235 22.07 -1.70 7.34
N ASN A 236 21.26 -2.59 7.89
CA ASN A 236 21.11 -3.98 7.43
C ASN A 236 19.69 -4.30 6.92
N LEU A 237 18.72 -3.39 7.10
CA LEU A 237 17.34 -3.61 6.70
C LEU A 237 16.74 -2.35 6.07
N ILE A 238 16.26 -2.49 4.84
CA ILE A 238 15.45 -1.51 4.14
C ILE A 238 14.04 -2.05 4.01
N ILE A 239 13.03 -1.25 4.35
CA ILE A 239 11.62 -1.62 4.23
C ILE A 239 10.91 -0.60 3.36
N PHE A 240 10.47 -1.02 2.18
CA PHE A 240 9.67 -0.22 1.28
C PHE A 240 8.18 -0.29 1.62
N GLY A 241 7.48 0.83 1.46
CA GLY A 241 6.03 0.86 1.57
C GLY A 241 5.43 2.10 0.92
N GLY A 242 4.10 2.11 0.81
CA GLY A 242 3.33 3.24 0.28
C GLY A 242 3.29 3.35 -1.24
N GLU A 243 4.17 2.68 -1.95
CA GLU A 243 4.25 2.65 -3.41
C GLU A 243 4.74 1.28 -3.91
N ARG A 244 4.49 1.02 -5.20
CA ARG A 244 5.04 -0.16 -5.87
C ARG A 244 6.57 -0.09 -5.90
N VAL A 245 7.23 -1.22 -5.65
CA VAL A 245 8.67 -1.36 -5.84
C VAL A 245 8.94 -1.61 -7.33
N PRO A 246 9.61 -0.68 -8.04
CA PRO A 246 9.93 -0.89 -9.44
C PRO A 246 10.89 -2.06 -9.65
N PRO A 247 10.79 -2.78 -10.78
CA PRO A 247 11.76 -3.81 -11.14
C PRO A 247 13.20 -3.27 -11.13
N GLY A 248 14.14 -4.05 -10.62
CA GLY A 248 15.57 -3.67 -10.55
C GLY A 248 15.94 -2.66 -9.46
N LEU A 249 14.95 -2.05 -8.77
CA LEU A 249 15.26 -1.08 -7.71
C LEU A 249 15.97 -1.71 -6.52
N ARG A 250 15.60 -2.95 -6.16
CA ARG A 250 16.23 -3.65 -5.02
C ARG A 250 17.73 -3.85 -5.25
N GLU A 251 18.10 -4.29 -6.44
CA GLU A 251 19.49 -4.50 -6.84
C GLU A 251 20.27 -3.17 -6.84
N LYS A 252 19.69 -2.11 -7.40
CA LYS A 252 20.29 -0.77 -7.37
C LYS A 252 20.52 -0.26 -5.93
N ILE A 253 19.57 -0.49 -5.04
CA ILE A 253 19.69 -0.11 -3.62
C ILE A 253 20.81 -0.92 -2.94
N LYS A 254 20.88 -2.23 -3.16
CA LYS A 254 21.92 -3.10 -2.60
C LYS A 254 23.31 -2.69 -3.08
N GLU A 255 23.47 -2.40 -4.36
CA GLU A 255 24.73 -1.89 -4.95
C GLU A 255 25.17 -0.57 -4.30
N LEU A 256 24.22 0.38 -4.14
CA LEU A 256 24.50 1.66 -3.49
C LEU A 256 24.89 1.46 -2.02
N LEU A 257 24.13 0.67 -1.27
CA LEU A 257 24.40 0.37 0.13
C LEU A 257 25.75 -0.32 0.33
N ALA A 258 26.11 -1.29 -0.53
CA ALA A 258 27.40 -1.95 -0.49
C ALA A 258 28.56 -0.95 -0.70
N SER A 259 28.35 0.07 -1.59
CA SER A 259 29.36 1.10 -1.86
C SER A 259 29.58 2.09 -0.71
N ILE A 260 28.68 2.13 0.28
CA ILE A 260 28.75 2.99 1.47
C ILE A 260 28.82 2.17 2.79
N GLY A 261 29.28 0.93 2.69
CA GLY A 261 29.63 0.09 3.84
C GLY A 261 28.61 -0.99 4.21
N SER A 262 27.37 -0.95 3.73
CA SER A 262 26.33 -1.92 4.05
C SER A 262 26.29 -3.06 3.01
N LYS A 263 27.02 -4.15 3.26
CA LYS A 263 27.24 -5.23 2.28
C LYS A 263 26.13 -6.30 2.25
N ASN A 264 25.39 -6.49 3.35
CA ASN A 264 24.43 -7.60 3.51
C ASN A 264 23.03 -7.12 3.85
N SER A 265 22.61 -6.00 3.30
CA SER A 265 21.29 -5.43 3.56
C SER A 265 20.19 -6.28 2.97
N ARG A 266 19.14 -6.53 3.78
CA ARG A 266 17.86 -7.05 3.32
C ARG A 266 17.01 -5.88 2.81
N VAL A 267 16.43 -6.02 1.62
CA VAL A 267 15.59 -4.99 1.01
C VAL A 267 14.20 -5.57 0.80
N LEU A 268 13.31 -5.32 1.75
CA LEU A 268 11.97 -5.92 1.83
C LEU A 268 10.89 -4.89 1.56
N SER A 269 9.68 -5.34 1.22
CA SER A 269 8.55 -4.48 0.95
C SER A 269 7.31 -4.82 1.77
N THR A 270 6.43 -3.82 1.86
CA THR A 270 5.12 -3.92 2.50
C THR A 270 4.03 -3.60 1.48
N TYR A 271 2.89 -4.25 1.62
CA TYR A 271 1.65 -3.89 0.94
C TYR A 271 0.62 -3.43 1.97
N ALA A 272 -0.07 -2.35 1.70
CA ALA A 272 -1.14 -1.82 2.52
C ALA A 272 -2.05 -0.93 1.70
N PHE A 273 -3.31 -0.84 2.10
CA PHE A 273 -4.26 0.18 1.67
C PHE A 273 -5.03 0.70 2.88
N THR A 274 -5.45 1.95 2.84
CA THR A 274 -5.97 2.65 4.02
C THR A 274 -7.20 1.97 4.61
N GLU A 275 -8.11 1.46 3.77
CA GLU A 275 -9.34 0.79 4.17
C GLU A 275 -9.07 -0.56 4.86
N GLY A 276 -7.95 -1.21 4.56
CA GLY A 276 -7.52 -2.46 5.20
C GLY A 276 -7.01 -2.28 6.62
N LYS A 277 -6.63 -1.06 7.01
CA LYS A 277 -6.13 -0.69 8.35
C LYS A 277 -4.91 -1.48 8.83
N ALA A 278 -4.34 -2.34 8.03
CA ALA A 278 -3.15 -3.13 8.32
C ALA A 278 -2.15 -3.06 7.17
N GLY A 279 -0.91 -3.36 7.46
CA GLY A 279 0.12 -3.60 6.46
C GLY A 279 0.56 -5.05 6.48
N TRP A 280 0.80 -5.61 5.31
CA TRP A 280 1.31 -6.97 5.11
C TRP A 280 2.71 -6.91 4.55
N VAL A 281 3.55 -7.85 4.93
CA VAL A 281 4.97 -7.81 4.60
C VAL A 281 5.44 -9.13 4.01
N GLU A 282 6.44 -9.06 3.18
CA GLU A 282 7.21 -10.23 2.77
C GLU A 282 8.24 -10.60 3.84
N CYS A 283 8.53 -11.89 4.00
CA CYS A 283 9.57 -12.37 4.93
C CYS A 283 10.95 -12.45 4.25
N LYS A 284 10.95 -12.54 2.95
CA LYS A 284 12.08 -12.57 2.03
C LYS A 284 11.64 -11.84 0.76
N GLU A 285 12.57 -11.33 0.00
CA GLU A 285 12.29 -10.70 -1.29
C GLU A 285 11.45 -11.62 -2.18
N GLU A 286 10.39 -11.05 -2.75
CA GLU A 286 9.45 -11.74 -3.64
C GLU A 286 8.72 -12.95 -3.05
N SER A 287 8.72 -13.11 -1.71
CA SER A 287 8.01 -14.23 -1.06
C SER A 287 6.49 -14.07 -1.01
N GLY A 288 5.96 -12.93 -1.42
CA GLY A 288 4.58 -12.51 -1.24
C GLY A 288 4.30 -11.97 0.16
N TYR A 289 3.18 -11.25 0.31
CA TYR A 289 2.80 -10.54 1.53
C TYR A 289 1.96 -11.43 2.44
N HIS A 290 2.46 -11.73 3.64
CA HIS A 290 1.79 -12.58 4.63
C HIS A 290 0.55 -11.91 5.20
N LEU A 291 -0.61 -12.56 5.08
CA LEU A 291 -1.90 -12.08 5.59
C LEU A 291 -2.11 -12.44 7.07
N TYR A 292 -3.07 -11.77 7.70
CA TYR A 292 -3.50 -12.03 9.09
C TYR A 292 -4.93 -12.59 9.11
N PRO A 293 -5.11 -13.93 9.00
CA PRO A 293 -6.41 -14.57 8.80
C PRO A 293 -7.46 -14.30 9.87
N ASP A 294 -7.07 -13.76 11.01
CA ASP A 294 -7.97 -13.33 12.08
C ASP A 294 -8.41 -11.86 11.97
N PHE A 295 -7.78 -11.06 11.12
CA PHE A 295 -8.14 -9.66 10.88
C PHE A 295 -8.96 -9.49 9.60
N GLU A 296 -8.64 -10.27 8.57
CA GLU A 296 -9.23 -10.13 7.26
C GLU A 296 -9.39 -11.45 6.52
N PHE A 297 -10.24 -11.38 5.50
CA PHE A 297 -10.33 -12.37 4.44
C PHE A 297 -10.13 -11.68 3.09
N ILE A 298 -9.26 -12.23 2.26
CA ILE A 298 -8.93 -11.70 0.92
C ILE A 298 -9.44 -12.68 -0.13
N GLU A 299 -10.11 -12.12 -1.14
CA GLU A 299 -10.48 -12.80 -2.39
C GLU A 299 -9.70 -12.16 -3.53
N ILE A 300 -9.33 -12.95 -4.53
CA ILE A 300 -8.86 -12.41 -5.80
C ILE A 300 -9.93 -12.76 -6.82
N VAL A 301 -10.46 -11.74 -7.52
CA VAL A 301 -11.60 -11.93 -8.41
C VAL A 301 -11.31 -11.41 -9.83
N ASP A 302 -11.91 -12.08 -10.81
CA ASP A 302 -11.87 -11.65 -12.20
C ASP A 302 -12.80 -10.45 -12.48
N LYS A 303 -12.90 -10.06 -13.74
CA LYS A 303 -13.82 -9.00 -14.19
C LYS A 303 -15.31 -9.30 -13.97
N ASN A 304 -15.68 -10.57 -13.87
CA ASN A 304 -17.05 -11.03 -13.63
C ASN A 304 -17.38 -11.12 -12.14
N GLY A 305 -16.38 -10.94 -11.28
CA GLY A 305 -16.50 -11.05 -9.82
C GLY A 305 -16.38 -12.46 -9.27
N GLU A 306 -15.96 -13.42 -10.10
CA GLU A 306 -15.67 -14.78 -9.68
C GLU A 306 -14.22 -14.90 -9.18
N ARG A 307 -14.01 -15.77 -8.18
CA ARG A 307 -12.66 -16.03 -7.66
C ARG A 307 -11.80 -16.71 -8.70
N VAL A 308 -10.59 -16.18 -8.89
CA VAL A 308 -9.61 -16.75 -9.82
C VAL A 308 -8.76 -17.84 -9.17
N ASP A 309 -8.24 -18.72 -9.99
CA ASP A 309 -7.29 -19.74 -9.58
C ASP A 309 -5.88 -19.15 -9.34
N LYS A 310 -5.03 -19.96 -8.68
CA LYS A 310 -3.63 -19.57 -8.41
C LYS A 310 -2.89 -19.29 -9.72
N GLY A 311 -2.23 -18.13 -9.79
CA GLY A 311 -1.46 -17.69 -10.96
C GLY A 311 -2.25 -16.85 -11.94
N GLU A 312 -3.57 -16.78 -11.82
CA GLU A 312 -4.41 -15.92 -12.63
C GLU A 312 -4.50 -14.52 -12.04
N LYS A 313 -4.54 -13.52 -12.92
CA LYS A 313 -4.67 -12.12 -12.53
C LYS A 313 -6.10 -11.80 -12.11
N GLY A 314 -6.23 -11.14 -10.97
CA GLY A 314 -7.52 -10.65 -10.49
C GLY A 314 -7.39 -9.46 -9.55
N GLU A 315 -8.51 -8.80 -9.28
CA GLU A 315 -8.60 -7.70 -8.35
C GLU A 315 -8.66 -8.20 -6.89
N ILE A 316 -7.90 -7.55 -6.02
CA ILE A 316 -7.91 -7.84 -4.58
C ILE A 316 -9.21 -7.30 -3.97
N VAL A 317 -9.97 -8.19 -3.35
CA VAL A 317 -11.20 -7.89 -2.62
C VAL A 317 -11.02 -8.22 -1.15
N TYR A 318 -11.28 -7.23 -0.30
CA TYR A 318 -11.02 -7.27 1.14
C TYR A 318 -12.32 -7.41 1.95
N THR A 319 -12.30 -8.25 2.97
CA THR A 319 -13.36 -8.36 3.97
C THR A 319 -12.78 -8.27 5.38
N SER A 320 -13.26 -7.32 6.17
CA SER A 320 -12.94 -7.18 7.60
C SER A 320 -13.50 -8.33 8.42
N LEU A 321 -12.71 -8.89 9.34
CA LEU A 321 -13.16 -9.89 10.31
C LEU A 321 -13.13 -9.41 11.77
N ASP A 322 -12.36 -8.36 12.08
CA ASP A 322 -12.22 -7.87 13.47
C ASP A 322 -11.85 -6.37 13.59
N TRP A 323 -12.52 -5.49 12.87
CA TRP A 323 -12.39 -4.04 13.00
C TRP A 323 -13.70 -3.42 13.57
N ARG A 324 -13.63 -2.17 14.11
CA ARG A 324 -14.77 -1.49 14.77
C ARG A 324 -15.12 -0.13 14.19
N GLY A 325 -14.13 0.71 13.89
CA GLY A 325 -14.33 2.00 13.22
C GLY A 325 -14.89 1.79 11.81
N SER A 326 -14.23 2.26 10.77
CA SER A 326 -14.64 1.92 9.41
C SER A 326 -14.46 0.43 9.15
N VAL A 327 -15.51 -0.21 8.63
CA VAL A 327 -15.58 -1.66 8.37
C VAL A 327 -16.02 -1.90 6.94
N PHE A 328 -15.38 -2.86 6.28
CA PHE A 328 -15.63 -3.16 4.87
C PHE A 328 -15.83 -4.67 4.66
N LEU A 329 -16.85 -5.04 3.87
CA LEU A 329 -17.07 -6.39 3.37
C LEU A 329 -17.01 -6.36 1.84
N ARG A 330 -16.31 -7.32 1.25
CA ARG A 330 -16.10 -7.45 -0.20
C ARG A 330 -15.70 -6.13 -0.89
N TYR A 331 -14.80 -5.40 -0.25
CA TYR A 331 -14.32 -4.12 -0.75
C TYR A 331 -13.31 -4.32 -1.89
N LYS A 332 -13.62 -3.79 -3.05
CA LYS A 332 -12.73 -3.73 -4.21
C LYS A 332 -11.65 -2.69 -3.99
N THR A 333 -10.41 -3.13 -3.85
CA THR A 333 -9.28 -2.24 -3.54
C THR A 333 -8.80 -1.42 -4.73
N GLY A 334 -9.11 -1.86 -5.95
CA GLY A 334 -8.53 -1.35 -7.18
C GLY A 334 -7.10 -1.84 -7.43
N ASP A 335 -6.59 -2.76 -6.62
CA ASP A 335 -5.28 -3.37 -6.79
C ASP A 335 -5.43 -4.76 -7.43
N ILE A 336 -4.56 -5.07 -8.40
CA ILE A 336 -4.56 -6.33 -9.17
C ILE A 336 -3.31 -7.12 -8.83
N THR A 337 -3.47 -8.43 -8.61
CA THR A 337 -2.37 -9.36 -8.32
C THR A 337 -2.52 -10.67 -9.10
N LYS A 338 -1.47 -11.51 -9.06
CA LYS A 338 -1.48 -12.85 -9.67
C LYS A 338 -2.04 -13.95 -8.76
N GLY A 339 -2.75 -13.58 -7.69
CA GLY A 339 -3.45 -14.54 -6.84
C GLY A 339 -2.91 -14.65 -5.41
N LEU A 340 -3.35 -15.70 -4.73
CA LEU A 340 -2.97 -16.05 -3.37
C LEU A 340 -2.12 -17.32 -3.34
N HIS A 341 -1.12 -17.32 -2.49
CA HIS A 341 -0.28 -18.47 -2.19
C HIS A 341 -0.72 -19.09 -0.86
N TYR A 342 -1.06 -20.39 -0.88
CA TYR A 342 -1.48 -21.15 0.30
C TYR A 342 -0.46 -22.19 0.76
N GLU A 343 0.58 -22.43 -0.03
CA GLU A 343 1.68 -23.34 0.30
C GLU A 343 2.54 -22.78 1.44
N LYS A 344 3.21 -23.68 2.17
CA LYS A 344 4.14 -23.33 3.23
C LYS A 344 5.25 -22.44 2.67
N CYS A 345 5.45 -21.29 3.29
CA CYS A 345 6.52 -20.36 2.92
C CYS A 345 7.90 -20.87 3.35
N SER A 346 8.96 -20.41 2.69
CA SER A 346 10.35 -20.68 3.07
C SER A 346 10.70 -20.27 4.52
N CYS A 347 9.97 -19.27 5.09
CA CYS A 347 10.09 -18.89 6.50
C CYS A 347 9.40 -19.85 7.48
N GLY A 348 8.81 -20.95 6.99
CA GLY A 348 8.13 -21.95 7.77
C GLY A 348 6.64 -21.67 8.03
N ARG A 349 6.15 -20.46 7.80
CA ARG A 349 4.73 -20.07 8.01
C ARG A 349 3.82 -20.67 6.93
N THR A 350 2.58 -20.93 7.32
CA THR A 350 1.53 -21.46 6.46
C THR A 350 0.41 -20.46 6.20
N LEU A 351 0.63 -19.19 6.56
CA LEU A 351 -0.30 -18.10 6.29
C LEU A 351 -0.52 -17.92 4.79
N PRO A 352 -1.75 -17.58 4.36
CA PRO A 352 -1.98 -17.12 3.00
C PRO A 352 -1.12 -15.90 2.69
N ARG A 353 -0.64 -15.78 1.45
CA ARG A 353 0.18 -14.65 1.01
C ARG A 353 -0.36 -14.09 -0.29
N ILE A 354 -0.46 -12.78 -0.41
CA ILE A 354 -0.71 -12.10 -1.69
C ILE A 354 0.58 -12.16 -2.51
N ASP A 355 0.48 -12.45 -3.80
CA ASP A 355 1.63 -12.39 -4.72
C ASP A 355 2.30 -11.01 -4.66
N GLY A 356 3.63 -10.99 -4.74
CA GLY A 356 4.42 -9.76 -4.57
C GLY A 356 4.27 -8.74 -5.70
N VAL A 357 3.72 -9.14 -6.85
CA VAL A 357 3.46 -8.24 -7.98
C VAL A 357 2.06 -7.66 -7.86
N ILE A 358 1.97 -6.39 -7.44
CA ILE A 358 0.70 -5.67 -7.32
C ILE A 358 0.69 -4.50 -8.29
N GLU A 359 -0.39 -4.37 -9.06
CA GLU A 359 -0.63 -3.31 -10.04
C GLU A 359 -1.91 -2.55 -9.66
N ARG A 360 -1.97 -1.23 -9.86
CA ARG A 360 -3.20 -0.47 -9.64
C ARG A 360 -4.13 -0.56 -10.84
N SER A 361 -5.40 -0.85 -10.59
CA SER A 361 -6.45 -0.86 -11.61
C SER A 361 -6.65 0.54 -12.23
N SER A 362 -6.46 1.63 -11.46
CA SER A 362 -6.51 3.01 -11.97
C SER A 362 -5.28 3.34 -12.82
N GLU A 363 -4.09 2.87 -12.46
CA GLU A 363 -2.92 2.92 -13.31
C GLU A 363 -3.12 2.08 -14.57
N TYR A 364 -3.85 0.96 -14.43
CA TYR A 364 -4.24 0.11 -15.54
C TYR A 364 -5.32 0.75 -16.43
N LYS A 365 -6.22 1.58 -15.89
CA LYS A 365 -7.28 2.28 -16.66
C LYS A 365 -6.84 3.66 -17.17
N GLU A 366 -6.15 4.46 -16.33
CA GLU A 366 -5.78 5.84 -16.69
C GLU A 366 -4.49 5.91 -17.53
N PHE A 367 -3.52 5.00 -17.32
CA PHE A 367 -2.26 5.00 -18.05
C PHE A 367 -2.08 3.81 -19.00
N ARG A 368 -3.02 2.88 -19.01
CA ARG A 368 -2.89 1.69 -19.87
C ARG A 368 -3.09 1.99 -21.32
N LEU A 369 -3.99 2.93 -21.62
CA LEU A 369 -4.31 3.35 -22.97
C LEU A 369 -4.47 4.87 -23.02
N THR A 370 -3.37 5.58 -22.95
CA THR A 370 -3.36 7.01 -23.26
C THR A 370 -3.21 7.19 -24.76
N LYS A 371 -4.15 7.89 -25.39
CA LYS A 371 -4.07 8.17 -26.81
C LYS A 371 -3.01 9.25 -27.03
N ILE A 372 -1.91 8.89 -27.68
CA ILE A 372 -0.82 9.80 -28.03
C ILE A 372 -0.65 9.72 -29.55
N LYS A 373 -0.72 10.84 -30.25
CA LYS A 373 -0.62 10.88 -31.72
C LYS A 373 -1.56 9.89 -32.44
N GLY A 374 -2.73 9.62 -31.87
CA GLY A 374 -3.69 8.67 -32.44
C GLY A 374 -3.53 7.21 -32.01
N SER A 375 -2.36 6.81 -31.47
CA SER A 375 -2.11 5.45 -30.98
C SER A 375 -2.37 5.32 -29.47
N PHE A 376 -2.89 4.18 -29.05
CA PHE A 376 -3.05 3.88 -27.63
C PHE A 376 -1.73 3.39 -27.03
N VAL A 377 -1.15 4.14 -26.11
CA VAL A 377 0.13 3.86 -25.44
C VAL A 377 -0.10 3.33 -24.03
N ASN A 378 0.47 2.17 -23.75
CA ASN A 378 0.55 1.66 -22.38
C ASN A 378 1.79 2.26 -21.69
N LEU A 379 1.60 3.33 -20.95
CA LEU A 379 2.69 4.00 -20.21
C LEU A 379 3.38 3.11 -19.18
N ASN A 380 2.67 2.10 -18.64
CA ASN A 380 3.27 1.15 -17.70
C ASN A 380 4.31 0.23 -18.37
N ALA A 381 4.22 0.01 -19.68
CA ALA A 381 5.22 -0.74 -20.43
C ALA A 381 6.56 0.00 -20.51
N LEU A 382 6.56 1.31 -20.32
CA LEU A 382 7.79 2.13 -20.34
C LEU A 382 8.62 1.98 -19.06
N PHE A 383 8.00 1.66 -17.91
CA PHE A 383 8.71 1.53 -16.63
C PHE A 383 9.82 0.48 -16.66
N PRO A 384 9.58 -0.78 -17.10
CA PRO A 384 10.65 -1.77 -17.23
C PRO A 384 11.80 -1.32 -18.13
N ILE A 385 11.47 -0.63 -19.24
CA ILE A 385 12.49 -0.13 -20.18
C ILE A 385 13.40 0.89 -19.48
N MET A 386 12.80 1.85 -18.78
CA MET A 386 13.55 2.90 -18.10
C MET A 386 14.33 2.38 -16.89
N MET A 387 13.71 1.50 -16.08
CA MET A 387 14.30 1.00 -14.85
C MET A 387 15.44 -0.01 -15.08
N SER A 388 15.34 -0.84 -16.12
CA SER A 388 16.36 -1.85 -16.41
C SER A 388 17.59 -1.31 -17.15
N HIS A 389 17.54 -0.08 -17.67
CA HIS A 389 18.64 0.44 -18.46
C HIS A 389 19.81 0.88 -17.58
N LYS A 390 20.98 0.24 -17.77
CA LYS A 390 22.18 0.43 -16.94
C LYS A 390 22.74 1.86 -16.93
N ASP A 391 22.52 2.62 -18.02
CA ASP A 391 23.08 3.95 -18.23
C ASP A 391 22.16 5.09 -17.78
N ILE A 392 20.95 4.77 -17.30
CA ILE A 392 20.01 5.74 -16.74
C ILE A 392 20.27 5.88 -15.24
N GLU A 393 20.46 7.12 -14.78
CA GLU A 393 20.51 7.47 -13.38
C GLU A 393 19.10 7.78 -12.87
N GLU A 394 18.36 8.63 -13.60
CA GLU A 394 17.01 9.04 -13.26
C GLU A 394 16.18 9.39 -14.50
N TRP A 395 14.85 9.38 -14.40
CA TRP A 395 13.96 9.65 -15.51
C TRP A 395 12.58 10.14 -15.10
N GLN A 396 11.88 10.85 -16.02
CA GLN A 396 10.48 11.26 -15.91
C GLN A 396 9.82 11.22 -17.30
N ILE A 397 8.57 10.82 -17.35
CA ILE A 397 7.74 10.85 -18.56
C ILE A 397 6.78 12.03 -18.46
N GLU A 398 6.72 12.84 -19.51
CA GLU A 398 5.73 13.91 -19.67
C GLU A 398 4.92 13.69 -20.93
N ILE A 399 3.62 13.88 -20.82
CA ILE A 399 2.71 13.94 -21.96
C ILE A 399 2.17 15.35 -22.00
N ARG A 400 2.31 16.02 -23.14
CA ARG A 400 1.79 17.38 -23.34
C ARG A 400 1.28 17.58 -24.74
N LYS A 401 0.60 18.67 -24.97
CA LYS A 401 0.31 19.17 -26.31
C LYS A 401 1.53 19.88 -26.88
N LYS A 402 1.79 19.68 -28.17
CA LYS A 402 2.88 20.37 -28.88
C LYS A 402 2.69 21.89 -28.76
N ASN A 403 3.79 22.59 -28.47
CA ASN A 403 3.80 24.03 -28.24
C ASN A 403 2.86 24.52 -27.11
N ASN A 404 2.39 23.62 -26.23
CA ASN A 404 1.35 23.88 -25.25
C ASN A 404 0.03 24.40 -25.86
N ASP A 405 -0.24 24.12 -27.14
CA ASP A 405 -1.49 24.44 -27.80
C ASP A 405 -2.50 23.29 -27.66
N PRO A 406 -3.67 23.51 -27.03
CA PRO A 406 -4.68 22.47 -26.80
C PRO A 406 -5.13 21.75 -28.07
N TYR A 407 -5.01 22.37 -29.22
CA TYR A 407 -5.45 21.85 -30.51
C TYR A 407 -4.37 21.07 -31.27
N GLU A 408 -3.12 21.19 -30.84
CA GLU A 408 -1.98 20.49 -31.44
C GLU A 408 -1.94 19.01 -31.07
N ILE A 409 -1.04 18.27 -31.73
CA ILE A 409 -0.80 16.86 -31.51
C ILE A 409 -0.16 16.62 -30.11
N ASP A 410 -0.43 15.44 -29.54
CA ASP A 410 0.21 15.01 -28.30
C ASP A 410 1.71 14.70 -28.53
N GLU A 411 2.54 15.04 -27.55
CA GLU A 411 3.94 14.68 -27.46
C GLU A 411 4.21 13.78 -26.26
N LEU A 412 5.00 12.72 -26.50
CA LEU A 412 5.56 11.87 -25.44
C LEU A 412 7.02 12.30 -25.23
N ILE A 413 7.30 12.91 -24.10
CA ILE A 413 8.64 13.40 -23.76
C ILE A 413 9.18 12.56 -22.61
N ILE A 414 10.43 12.12 -22.75
CA ILE A 414 11.11 11.37 -21.70
C ILE A 414 12.37 12.14 -21.30
N TYR A 415 12.34 12.70 -20.12
CA TYR A 415 13.49 13.34 -19.52
C TYR A 415 14.37 12.28 -18.88
N VAL A 416 15.66 12.32 -19.20
CA VAL A 416 16.64 11.34 -18.72
C VAL A 416 17.85 12.06 -18.17
N ALA A 417 18.24 11.72 -16.95
CA ALA A 417 19.55 12.01 -16.41
C ALA A 417 20.44 10.77 -16.62
N PRO A 418 21.42 10.82 -17.53
CA PRO A 418 22.30 9.69 -17.76
C PRO A 418 23.37 9.59 -16.67
N LYS A 419 23.91 8.40 -16.42
CA LYS A 419 25.10 8.22 -15.57
C LYS A 419 26.31 8.95 -16.14
N LYS A 420 27.24 9.39 -15.29
CA LYS A 420 28.40 10.24 -15.66
C LYS A 420 29.27 9.71 -16.83
N LYS A 421 29.33 8.40 -17.02
CA LYS A 421 30.13 7.75 -18.08
C LYS A 421 29.28 7.26 -19.26
N ALA A 422 27.99 7.52 -19.28
CA ALA A 422 27.08 7.05 -20.32
C ALA A 422 27.21 7.89 -21.60
N ASN A 423 27.23 7.22 -22.74
CA ASN A 423 27.10 7.89 -24.03
C ASN A 423 25.62 8.21 -24.28
N PHE A 424 25.24 9.49 -24.18
CA PHE A 424 23.85 9.89 -24.26
C PHE A 424 23.23 9.64 -25.65
N GLU A 425 23.96 9.83 -26.72
CA GLU A 425 23.40 9.61 -28.08
C GLU A 425 23.11 8.13 -28.32
N LYS A 426 23.98 7.24 -27.85
CA LYS A 426 23.72 5.80 -27.88
C LYS A 426 22.51 5.44 -27.00
N LEU A 427 22.45 5.94 -25.78
CA LEU A 427 21.33 5.74 -24.85
C LEU A 427 20.02 6.21 -25.45
N LYS A 428 19.99 7.42 -26.04
CA LYS A 428 18.85 8.01 -26.72
C LYS A 428 18.34 7.12 -27.85
N SER A 429 19.24 6.61 -28.70
CA SER A 429 18.88 5.72 -29.81
C SER A 429 18.29 4.39 -29.31
N GLU A 430 18.92 3.76 -28.30
CA GLU A 430 18.44 2.49 -27.72
C GLU A 430 17.07 2.65 -27.06
N LEU A 431 16.85 3.70 -26.29
CA LEU A 431 15.56 3.99 -25.65
C LEU A 431 14.49 4.27 -26.69
N LYS A 432 14.79 5.11 -27.69
CA LYS A 432 13.85 5.45 -28.76
C LYS A 432 13.36 4.20 -29.47
N ASN A 433 14.27 3.31 -29.87
CA ASN A 433 13.93 2.07 -30.56
C ASN A 433 13.08 1.13 -29.69
N LYS A 434 13.46 0.91 -28.41
CA LYS A 434 12.70 0.07 -27.49
C LYS A 434 11.29 0.61 -27.25
N ILE A 435 11.16 1.94 -27.08
CA ILE A 435 9.86 2.58 -26.83
C ILE A 435 8.98 2.52 -28.06
N ILE A 436 9.51 2.77 -29.26
CA ILE A 436 8.76 2.64 -30.49
C ILE A 436 8.26 1.21 -30.68
N THR A 437 9.12 0.22 -30.46
CA THR A 437 8.74 -1.19 -30.55
C THR A 437 7.60 -1.55 -29.59
N GLU A 438 7.62 -1.02 -28.38
CA GLU A 438 6.63 -1.35 -27.33
C GLU A 438 5.34 -0.53 -27.44
N THR A 439 5.39 0.69 -27.98
CA THR A 439 4.26 1.63 -27.93
C THR A 439 3.79 2.14 -29.28
N GLU A 440 4.52 1.88 -30.36
CA GLU A 440 4.31 2.44 -31.72
C GLU A 440 4.37 3.97 -31.76
N VAL A 441 4.76 4.63 -30.67
CA VAL A 441 4.89 6.10 -30.57
C VAL A 441 6.34 6.50 -30.46
N THR A 442 6.76 7.43 -31.32
CA THR A 442 8.11 8.01 -31.27
C THR A 442 8.19 9.01 -30.12
N PRO A 443 8.99 8.73 -29.06
CA PRO A 443 9.21 9.68 -27.99
C PRO A 443 10.22 10.75 -28.38
N GLU A 444 10.14 11.91 -27.75
CA GLU A 444 11.24 12.84 -27.62
C GLU A 444 12.04 12.50 -26.36
N ILE A 445 13.36 12.29 -26.50
CA ILE A 445 14.23 11.99 -25.35
C ILE A 445 15.12 13.19 -25.10
N VAL A 446 14.96 13.78 -23.93
CA VAL A 446 15.63 15.01 -23.51
C VAL A 446 16.62 14.71 -22.39
N LYS A 447 17.86 15.11 -22.59
CA LYS A 447 18.88 15.05 -21.54
C LYS A 447 18.64 16.15 -20.52
N VAL A 448 18.64 15.81 -19.25
CA VAL A 448 18.46 16.75 -18.13
C VAL A 448 19.50 16.46 -17.06
N GLU A 449 19.98 17.51 -16.41
CA GLU A 449 20.86 17.36 -15.25
C GLU A 449 20.10 16.70 -14.09
N LEU A 450 20.80 15.80 -13.38
CA LEU A 450 20.20 15.01 -12.29
C LEU A 450 19.51 15.88 -11.26
N LYS A 451 20.12 16.99 -10.84
CA LYS A 451 19.56 17.92 -9.83
C LYS A 451 18.23 18.53 -10.29
N GLU A 452 18.14 18.90 -11.56
CA GLU A 452 16.92 19.44 -12.15
C GLU A 452 15.83 18.36 -12.21
N LEU A 453 16.19 17.14 -12.64
CA LEU A 453 15.24 16.05 -12.75
C LEU A 453 14.67 15.62 -11.39
N LEU A 454 15.47 15.61 -10.33
CA LEU A 454 15.02 15.36 -8.97
C LEU A 454 14.03 16.41 -8.48
N LYS A 455 14.26 17.68 -8.82
CA LYS A 455 13.31 18.75 -8.53
C LYS A 455 12.00 18.55 -9.28
N ARG A 456 12.02 18.17 -10.55
CA ARG A 456 10.83 17.84 -11.35
C ARG A 456 10.05 16.66 -10.77
N LEU A 457 10.74 15.64 -10.27
CA LEU A 457 10.14 14.49 -9.59
C LEU A 457 9.49 14.85 -8.25
N GLY A 458 9.86 15.97 -7.65
CA GLY A 458 9.33 16.44 -6.37
C GLY A 458 9.83 15.64 -5.16
N MET A 459 11.02 15.02 -5.23
CA MET A 459 11.56 14.12 -4.21
C MET A 459 11.57 14.69 -2.79
N GLU A 460 11.77 16.02 -2.66
CA GLU A 460 11.82 16.73 -1.37
C GLU A 460 10.60 17.61 -1.11
N SER A 461 9.74 17.80 -2.09
CA SER A 461 8.61 18.74 -2.00
C SER A 461 7.25 18.07 -2.01
N GLU A 462 7.14 16.87 -2.55
CA GLU A 462 5.88 16.14 -2.72
C GLU A 462 5.82 14.91 -1.81
N LEU A 463 4.60 14.43 -1.56
CA LEU A 463 4.38 13.20 -0.80
C LEU A 463 4.77 11.93 -1.59
N LYS A 464 4.69 12.04 -2.92
CA LYS A 464 5.02 10.98 -3.89
C LYS A 464 5.74 11.57 -5.08
N GLU A 465 6.67 10.79 -5.64
CA GLU A 465 7.37 11.18 -6.86
C GLU A 465 6.44 11.23 -8.08
N LYS A 466 6.66 12.21 -8.94
CA LYS A 466 5.90 12.39 -10.19
C LYS A 466 6.65 11.78 -11.37
N ARG A 467 6.60 10.45 -11.52
CA ARG A 467 7.27 9.73 -12.63
C ARG A 467 6.59 9.92 -13.97
N ILE A 468 5.26 10.09 -13.97
CA ILE A 468 4.48 10.41 -15.15
C ILE A 468 3.70 11.69 -14.86
N VAL A 469 3.80 12.63 -15.79
CA VAL A 469 3.08 13.91 -15.74
C VAL A 469 2.29 14.06 -17.03
N ASP A 470 0.98 14.16 -16.93
CA ASP A 470 0.10 14.46 -18.06
C ASP A 470 -0.32 15.93 -17.96
N ASN A 471 0.30 16.76 -18.78
CA ASN A 471 0.09 18.20 -18.84
C ASN A 471 -0.88 18.61 -19.95
N ARG A 472 -1.60 17.68 -20.54
CA ARG A 472 -2.67 18.01 -21.47
C ARG A 472 -3.84 18.60 -20.71
N GLU A 473 -4.34 19.75 -21.11
CA GLU A 473 -5.57 20.29 -20.55
C GLU A 473 -6.71 19.30 -20.80
N LYS A 474 -7.44 18.96 -19.75
CA LYS A 474 -8.70 18.20 -19.88
C LYS A 474 -9.75 19.19 -20.35
N ILE A 475 -10.05 19.20 -21.64
CA ILE A 475 -11.20 19.90 -22.24
C ILE A 475 -12.49 19.19 -21.81
#